data_8035cee8c6c3b79e294e6ed5fc26ef3e
#
_entry.id   8035cee8c6c3b79e294e6ed5fc26ef3e
#
_cell.length_a   1.000
_cell.length_b   1.000
_cell.length_c   1.000
_cell.angle_alpha   90.00
_cell.angle_beta   90.00
_cell.angle_gamma   90.00
#
_symmetry.space_group_name_H-M   'P 1'
#
loop_
_entity.id
_entity.type
_entity.pdbx_description
1 polymer ?
#
loop_
_entity_poly.entity_id
_entity_poly.type
_entity_poly.pdbx_seq_one_letter_code
_entity_poly.pdbx_strand_id
1 'polypeptide(L)'
;MSLSTAMYSGLSGLNCFGEAMSVVGDNIANINTTGFKYSSVHFEDLMAQLIPTGAGPGQVGRGSRISEVSTIWQQGSLENSADDVDVAISGTGFLVVKDPLNEALYYTRDGNFSLNNDGYLINAHSYRVQGKAIDPISGTPTGVDTDIVLSQNYSAPQASTAVDMVMNLDANAAVGDVYNSAITVYDNLGNVHTLDMTYTNANANTWTVSGTLDGVDISANITDQGGGGPSDMVFDTNGTMTSGGLYAIDLSAYNIGNVDLSTRNTAGGSTTQYAASSVTNYASQDGYGPGFLERISIDTEGVITGHYSNGQIIPQYQLTLARFNAPGKLHREGSNLYNETQDSGVPLTGSPGTNGLGKISSNALEQSNVDLGNEFVHMILYQRAFQANSRIITTTDTMMEEGLALKR
;
A
#
# COMPACT_ATOMS: atom_id res chain seq x y z
N MET A 1 -54.05 -29.77 -19.10
CA MET A 1 -52.77 -29.09 -19.48
C MET A 1 -52.56 -29.30 -20.95
N SER A 2 -52.29 -28.26 -21.70
CA SER A 2 -51.89 -28.49 -23.12
C SER A 2 -50.45 -29.04 -23.11
N LEU A 3 -50.18 -30.08 -23.90
CA LEU A 3 -48.85 -30.65 -24.08
C LEU A 3 -47.81 -29.56 -24.43
N SER A 4 -48.25 -28.52 -25.14
CA SER A 4 -47.40 -27.35 -25.46
C SER A 4 -46.89 -26.59 -24.18
N THR A 5 -47.69 -26.50 -23.15
CA THR A 5 -47.25 -25.83 -21.88
C THR A 5 -46.13 -26.64 -21.22
N ALA A 6 -46.20 -27.97 -21.22
CA ALA A 6 -45.16 -28.85 -20.70
C ALA A 6 -43.83 -28.71 -21.52
N MET A 7 -43.95 -28.62 -22.86
CA MET A 7 -42.77 -28.36 -23.71
C MET A 7 -42.12 -27.02 -23.42
N TYR A 8 -42.90 -25.93 -23.26
CA TYR A 8 -42.38 -24.61 -22.94
C TYR A 8 -41.75 -24.59 -21.56
N SER A 9 -42.32 -25.28 -20.57
CA SER A 9 -41.73 -25.40 -19.24
C SER A 9 -40.40 -26.17 -19.27
N GLY A 10 -40.35 -27.30 -20.02
CA GLY A 10 -39.11 -28.03 -20.21
C GLY A 10 -38.04 -27.24 -20.96
N LEU A 11 -38.40 -26.46 -21.99
CA LEU A 11 -37.51 -25.60 -22.73
C LEU A 11 -36.92 -24.47 -21.88
N SER A 12 -37.77 -23.83 -21.05
CA SER A 12 -37.33 -22.78 -20.11
C SER A 12 -36.30 -23.32 -19.12
N GLY A 13 -36.56 -24.52 -18.54
CA GLY A 13 -35.62 -25.19 -17.65
C GLY A 13 -34.31 -25.58 -18.35
N LEU A 14 -34.37 -26.04 -19.60
CA LEU A 14 -33.19 -26.40 -20.39
C LEU A 14 -32.29 -25.19 -20.65
N ASN A 15 -32.88 -24.05 -21.01
CA ASN A 15 -32.13 -22.80 -21.20
C ASN A 15 -31.48 -22.32 -19.89
N CYS A 16 -32.25 -22.30 -18.81
CA CYS A 16 -31.74 -21.86 -17.50
C CYS A 16 -30.55 -22.70 -17.01
N PHE A 17 -30.65 -24.03 -17.10
CA PHE A 17 -29.56 -24.91 -16.65
C PHE A 17 -28.38 -24.89 -17.62
N GLY A 18 -28.59 -24.60 -18.91
CA GLY A 18 -27.51 -24.34 -19.88
C GLY A 18 -26.69 -23.11 -19.52
N GLU A 19 -27.37 -21.99 -19.23
CA GLU A 19 -26.72 -20.75 -18.80
C GLU A 19 -26.05 -20.91 -17.42
N ALA A 20 -26.71 -21.58 -16.46
CA ALA A 20 -26.13 -21.85 -15.15
C ALA A 20 -24.85 -22.71 -15.26
N MET A 21 -24.81 -23.67 -16.19
CA MET A 21 -23.64 -24.51 -16.46
C MET A 21 -22.49 -23.67 -17.03
N SER A 22 -22.79 -22.66 -17.84
CA SER A 22 -21.78 -21.71 -18.36
C SER A 22 -21.16 -20.90 -17.23
N VAL A 23 -21.96 -20.43 -16.24
CA VAL A 23 -21.45 -19.69 -15.08
C VAL A 23 -20.52 -20.57 -14.21
N VAL A 24 -20.93 -21.82 -13.96
CA VAL A 24 -20.07 -22.77 -13.23
C VAL A 24 -18.77 -23.05 -14.01
N GLY A 25 -18.86 -23.16 -15.33
CA GLY A 25 -17.68 -23.32 -16.20
C GLY A 25 -16.72 -22.14 -16.09
N ASP A 26 -17.25 -20.90 -16.06
CA ASP A 26 -16.46 -19.68 -15.85
C ASP A 26 -15.79 -19.67 -14.48
N ASN A 27 -16.52 -20.02 -13.41
CA ASN A 27 -15.95 -20.14 -12.08
C ASN A 27 -14.78 -21.13 -12.03
N ILE A 28 -14.95 -22.33 -12.61
CA ILE A 28 -13.91 -23.37 -12.62
C ILE A 28 -12.70 -22.91 -13.45
N ALA A 29 -12.92 -22.27 -14.59
CA ALA A 29 -11.84 -21.76 -15.43
C ALA A 29 -10.96 -20.73 -14.71
N ASN A 30 -11.56 -19.94 -13.80
CA ASN A 30 -10.91 -18.85 -13.09
C ASN A 30 -10.47 -19.20 -11.66
N ILE A 31 -10.30 -20.49 -11.33
CA ILE A 31 -9.88 -20.89 -9.98
C ILE A 31 -8.48 -20.41 -9.62
N ASN A 32 -7.57 -20.32 -10.59
CA ASN A 32 -6.19 -19.85 -10.39
C ASN A 32 -6.01 -18.38 -10.78
N THR A 33 -7.11 -17.64 -11.01
CA THR A 33 -7.05 -16.22 -11.37
C THR A 33 -7.03 -15.38 -10.09
N THR A 34 -5.97 -14.59 -9.89
CA THR A 34 -5.80 -13.70 -8.74
C THR A 34 -6.94 -12.69 -8.66
N GLY A 35 -7.48 -12.49 -7.45
CA GLY A 35 -8.57 -11.52 -7.23
C GLY A 35 -9.92 -11.90 -7.83
N PHE A 36 -10.07 -13.06 -8.48
CA PHE A 36 -11.35 -13.50 -9.04
C PHE A 36 -12.38 -13.78 -7.96
N LYS A 37 -13.62 -13.41 -8.24
CA LYS A 37 -14.79 -13.67 -7.39
C LYS A 37 -15.81 -14.50 -8.14
N TYR A 38 -16.19 -15.65 -7.55
CA TYR A 38 -17.13 -16.55 -8.18
C TYR A 38 -18.53 -15.95 -8.31
N SER A 39 -19.26 -16.39 -9.30
CA SER A 39 -20.63 -15.99 -9.58
C SER A 39 -21.60 -17.06 -9.17
N SER A 40 -22.71 -16.69 -8.54
CA SER A 40 -23.82 -17.56 -8.18
C SER A 40 -25.04 -17.24 -9.02
N VAL A 41 -25.75 -18.26 -9.47
CA VAL A 41 -26.96 -18.14 -10.28
C VAL A 41 -28.19 -18.24 -9.39
N HIS A 42 -29.10 -17.29 -9.50
CA HIS A 42 -30.38 -17.28 -8.82
C HIS A 42 -31.50 -17.55 -9.82
N PHE A 43 -32.35 -18.54 -9.50
CA PHE A 43 -33.50 -18.91 -10.32
C PHE A 43 -34.78 -18.33 -9.76
N GLU A 44 -35.71 -17.99 -10.64
CA GLU A 44 -37.07 -17.61 -10.26
C GLU A 44 -38.10 -18.32 -11.13
N ASP A 45 -39.32 -18.44 -10.67
CA ASP A 45 -40.43 -19.00 -11.42
C ASP A 45 -41.06 -17.95 -12.36
N LEU A 46 -41.65 -18.42 -13.45
CA LEU A 46 -42.44 -17.58 -14.36
C LEU A 46 -43.88 -17.50 -13.86
N MET A 47 -44.56 -16.37 -14.11
CA MET A 47 -45.93 -16.13 -13.69
C MET A 47 -46.83 -17.27 -14.07
N ALA A 48 -47.49 -17.87 -13.07
CA ALA A 48 -48.38 -19.01 -13.24
C ALA A 48 -49.61 -18.66 -14.06
N GLN A 49 -50.06 -19.63 -14.85
CA GLN A 49 -51.33 -19.53 -15.57
C GLN A 49 -52.50 -19.93 -14.68
N LEU A 50 -53.53 -19.10 -14.62
CA LEU A 50 -54.77 -19.43 -13.97
C LEU A 50 -55.61 -20.41 -14.81
N ILE A 51 -56.03 -21.55 -14.23
CA ILE A 51 -56.92 -22.51 -14.87
C ILE A 51 -58.18 -22.59 -14.04
N PRO A 52 -59.39 -22.48 -14.64
CA PRO A 52 -60.64 -22.74 -13.93
C PRO A 52 -60.71 -24.22 -13.59
N THR A 53 -60.81 -24.55 -12.30
CA THR A 53 -61.05 -25.90 -11.81
C THR A 53 -62.39 -25.93 -11.07
N GLY A 54 -63.01 -27.12 -10.94
CA GLY A 54 -64.31 -27.25 -10.26
C GLY A 54 -64.27 -26.85 -8.78
N ALA A 55 -63.12 -26.67 -8.17
CA ALA A 55 -62.94 -26.24 -6.77
C ALA A 55 -62.46 -24.78 -6.61
N GLY A 56 -62.39 -23.99 -7.71
CA GLY A 56 -61.86 -22.61 -7.75
C GLY A 56 -60.74 -22.44 -8.75
N PRO A 57 -60.15 -21.21 -8.85
CA PRO A 57 -59.03 -20.97 -9.78
C PRO A 57 -57.77 -21.72 -9.33
N GLY A 58 -57.33 -22.68 -10.13
CA GLY A 58 -56.04 -23.37 -9.97
C GLY A 58 -54.94 -22.60 -10.67
N GLN A 59 -53.70 -22.70 -10.17
CA GLN A 59 -52.50 -22.09 -10.79
C GLN A 59 -51.57 -23.17 -11.30
N VAL A 60 -51.07 -23.01 -12.53
CA VAL A 60 -50.08 -23.92 -13.14
C VAL A 60 -48.87 -23.13 -13.51
N GLY A 61 -47.70 -23.58 -13.05
CA GLY A 61 -46.39 -22.97 -13.37
C GLY A 61 -46.06 -23.03 -14.87
N ARG A 62 -45.29 -22.09 -15.37
CA ARG A 62 -44.90 -21.97 -16.76
C ARG A 62 -43.38 -22.17 -16.98
N GLY A 63 -42.66 -22.66 -15.97
CA GLY A 63 -41.23 -22.88 -16.01
C GLY A 63 -40.45 -21.89 -15.15
N SER A 64 -39.16 -21.79 -15.40
CA SER A 64 -38.21 -20.96 -14.64
C SER A 64 -37.38 -20.06 -15.57
N ARG A 65 -36.82 -19.03 -14.98
CA ARG A 65 -35.79 -18.20 -15.62
C ARG A 65 -34.67 -17.89 -14.62
N ILE A 66 -33.52 -17.45 -15.15
CA ILE A 66 -32.48 -16.84 -14.29
C ILE A 66 -32.94 -15.44 -13.90
N SER A 67 -33.01 -15.19 -12.62
CA SER A 67 -33.33 -13.87 -12.05
C SER A 67 -32.11 -12.97 -12.08
N GLU A 68 -30.99 -13.49 -11.58
CA GLU A 68 -29.75 -12.74 -11.46
C GLU A 68 -28.53 -13.69 -11.41
N VAL A 69 -27.40 -13.23 -11.94
CA VAL A 69 -26.09 -13.82 -11.70
C VAL A 69 -25.35 -12.84 -10.79
N SER A 70 -25.20 -13.21 -9.51
CA SER A 70 -24.58 -12.34 -8.52
C SER A 70 -23.14 -12.74 -8.25
N THR A 71 -22.23 -11.76 -8.16
CA THR A 71 -20.84 -11.96 -7.73
C THR A 71 -20.79 -12.05 -6.21
N ILE A 72 -20.11 -13.08 -5.70
CA ILE A 72 -19.95 -13.29 -4.25
C ILE A 72 -18.59 -12.70 -3.82
N TRP A 73 -18.67 -11.62 -3.05
CA TRP A 73 -17.52 -10.83 -2.60
C TRP A 73 -16.86 -11.38 -1.33
N GLN A 74 -16.95 -12.67 -1.09
CA GLN A 74 -16.21 -13.31 -0.01
C GLN A 74 -14.71 -13.25 -0.32
N GLN A 75 -13.90 -13.02 0.71
CA GLN A 75 -12.45 -13.00 0.58
C GLN A 75 -11.92 -14.40 0.23
N GLY A 76 -11.01 -14.47 -0.73
CA GLY A 76 -10.24 -15.67 -1.05
C GLY A 76 -9.10 -15.90 -0.07
N SER A 77 -8.37 -16.99 -0.21
CA SER A 77 -7.13 -17.21 0.54
C SER A 77 -6.07 -16.21 0.12
N LEU A 78 -5.25 -15.77 1.07
CA LEU A 78 -4.08 -14.95 0.81
C LEU A 78 -2.87 -15.90 0.65
N GLU A 79 -2.13 -15.72 -0.43
CA GLU A 79 -0.91 -16.46 -0.72
C GLU A 79 0.28 -15.49 -0.76
N ASN A 80 1.40 -15.86 -0.14
CA ASN A 80 2.59 -15.02 -0.13
C ASN A 80 3.22 -14.97 -1.51
N SER A 81 3.57 -13.77 -1.96
CA SER A 81 4.34 -13.50 -3.18
C SER A 81 5.81 -13.22 -2.86
N ALA A 82 6.67 -13.42 -3.85
CA ALA A 82 8.08 -13.05 -3.77
C ALA A 82 8.33 -11.59 -4.15
N ASP A 83 7.35 -10.93 -4.78
CA ASP A 83 7.48 -9.54 -5.24
C ASP A 83 7.06 -8.55 -4.14
N ASP A 84 7.93 -7.56 -3.90
CA ASP A 84 7.75 -6.56 -2.84
C ASP A 84 6.59 -5.58 -3.12
N VAL A 85 6.15 -5.48 -4.36
CA VAL A 85 5.06 -4.57 -4.79
C VAL A 85 3.69 -5.26 -4.90
N ASP A 86 3.65 -6.58 -4.73
CA ASP A 86 2.39 -7.32 -4.69
C ASP A 86 1.63 -7.05 -3.40
N VAL A 87 0.33 -6.82 -3.55
CA VAL A 87 -0.54 -6.49 -2.42
C VAL A 87 -1.87 -7.24 -2.48
N ALA A 88 -2.38 -7.61 -1.34
CA ALA A 88 -3.75 -8.10 -1.19
C ALA A 88 -4.53 -7.25 -0.19
N ILE A 89 -5.84 -7.20 -0.35
CA ILE A 89 -6.71 -6.52 0.61
C ILE A 89 -7.24 -7.55 1.60
N SER A 90 -6.92 -7.37 2.88
CA SER A 90 -7.55 -8.13 3.98
C SER A 90 -8.80 -7.40 4.44
N GLY A 91 -9.96 -7.89 3.99
CA GLY A 91 -11.26 -7.28 4.28
C GLY A 91 -11.98 -6.70 3.06
N THR A 92 -12.77 -5.65 3.26
CA THR A 92 -13.59 -5.02 2.21
C THR A 92 -12.85 -3.90 1.51
N GLY A 93 -13.09 -3.69 0.21
CA GLY A 93 -12.53 -2.61 -0.61
C GLY A 93 -12.01 -3.11 -1.95
N PHE A 94 -11.55 -2.19 -2.77
CA PHE A 94 -10.96 -2.42 -4.09
C PHE A 94 -9.76 -1.51 -4.23
N LEU A 95 -8.73 -1.98 -4.91
CA LEU A 95 -7.65 -1.15 -5.40
C LEU A 95 -8.17 -0.27 -6.54
N VAL A 96 -7.73 0.95 -6.59
CA VAL A 96 -8.13 1.91 -7.63
C VAL A 96 -7.02 1.97 -8.67
N VAL A 97 -7.40 1.75 -9.92
CA VAL A 97 -6.48 1.85 -11.07
C VAL A 97 -7.07 2.77 -12.14
N LYS A 98 -6.21 3.44 -12.86
CA LYS A 98 -6.57 4.44 -13.86
C LYS A 98 -6.03 4.05 -15.23
N ASP A 99 -6.88 4.15 -16.24
CA ASP A 99 -6.47 3.97 -17.64
C ASP A 99 -5.62 5.17 -18.10
N PRO A 100 -4.39 4.95 -18.56
CA PRO A 100 -3.53 6.04 -19.02
C PRO A 100 -4.03 6.75 -20.28
N LEU A 101 -4.95 6.15 -21.06
CA LEU A 101 -5.42 6.70 -22.34
C LEU A 101 -6.66 7.59 -22.18
N ASN A 102 -7.63 7.16 -21.38
CA ASN A 102 -8.93 7.85 -21.23
C ASN A 102 -9.15 8.44 -19.84
N GLU A 103 -8.19 8.26 -18.94
CA GLU A 103 -8.23 8.68 -17.53
C GLU A 103 -9.39 8.10 -16.71
N ALA A 104 -10.07 7.05 -17.23
CA ALA A 104 -11.14 6.38 -16.53
C ALA A 104 -10.60 5.59 -15.33
N LEU A 105 -11.36 5.62 -14.23
CA LEU A 105 -11.05 4.86 -13.03
C LEU A 105 -11.71 3.49 -13.10
N TYR A 106 -10.94 2.48 -12.75
CA TYR A 106 -11.37 1.09 -12.59
C TYR A 106 -10.99 0.57 -11.22
N TYR A 107 -11.69 -0.46 -10.81
CA TYR A 107 -11.55 -1.05 -9.48
C TYR A 107 -11.18 -2.52 -9.61
N THR A 108 -10.23 -2.97 -8.82
CA THR A 108 -9.75 -4.36 -8.91
C THR A 108 -9.47 -4.95 -7.51
N ARG A 109 -9.51 -6.28 -7.42
CA ARG A 109 -9.02 -7.06 -6.29
C ARG A 109 -7.68 -7.73 -6.61
N ASP A 110 -7.26 -7.65 -7.86
CA ASP A 110 -5.97 -8.14 -8.28
C ASP A 110 -4.89 -7.12 -7.90
N GLY A 111 -3.99 -7.49 -7.02
CA GLY A 111 -2.90 -6.67 -6.53
C GLY A 111 -1.54 -7.08 -7.09
N ASN A 112 -1.51 -7.81 -8.19
CA ASN A 112 -0.28 -8.10 -8.91
C ASN A 112 0.18 -6.85 -9.66
N PHE A 113 1.14 -6.13 -9.07
CA PHE A 113 1.65 -4.88 -9.60
C PHE A 113 3.10 -5.00 -10.01
N SER A 114 3.51 -4.13 -10.90
CA SER A 114 4.89 -3.99 -11.34
C SER A 114 5.25 -2.53 -11.61
N LEU A 115 6.54 -2.20 -11.62
CA LEU A 115 7.01 -0.88 -12.02
C LEU A 115 7.34 -0.87 -13.51
N ASN A 116 6.83 0.12 -14.23
CA ASN A 116 7.24 0.34 -15.61
C ASN A 116 8.55 1.14 -15.70
N ASN A 117 9.08 1.33 -16.91
CA ASN A 117 10.32 2.07 -17.14
C ASN A 117 10.25 3.55 -16.73
N ASP A 118 9.04 4.11 -16.67
CA ASP A 118 8.80 5.50 -16.26
C ASP A 118 8.60 5.62 -14.74
N GLY A 119 8.65 4.49 -14.01
CA GLY A 119 8.48 4.42 -12.56
C GLY A 119 7.03 4.42 -12.08
N TYR A 120 6.04 4.30 -12.99
CA TYR A 120 4.65 4.13 -12.57
C TYR A 120 4.41 2.72 -12.03
N LEU A 121 3.67 2.64 -10.93
CA LEU A 121 3.13 1.38 -10.44
C LEU A 121 1.92 1.01 -11.29
N ILE A 122 2.03 -0.11 -12.02
CA ILE A 122 1.02 -0.56 -12.98
C ILE A 122 0.59 -2.00 -12.71
N ASN A 123 -0.62 -2.35 -13.15
CA ASN A 123 -1.07 -3.74 -13.20
C ASN A 123 -0.61 -4.43 -14.51
N ALA A 124 -0.93 -5.72 -14.67
CA ALA A 124 -0.59 -6.52 -15.85
C ALA A 124 -1.13 -5.94 -17.19
N HIS A 125 -2.14 -5.06 -17.14
CA HIS A 125 -2.75 -4.41 -18.31
C HIS A 125 -2.29 -2.95 -18.49
N SER A 126 -1.23 -2.53 -17.80
CA SER A 126 -0.66 -1.17 -17.86
C SER A 126 -1.57 -0.06 -17.30
N TYR A 127 -2.60 -0.39 -16.50
CA TYR A 127 -3.35 0.60 -15.75
C TYR A 127 -2.54 1.08 -14.55
N ARG A 128 -2.55 2.39 -14.29
CA ARG A 128 -1.78 3.03 -13.23
C ARG A 128 -2.51 2.92 -11.89
N VAL A 129 -1.82 2.45 -10.87
CA VAL A 129 -2.36 2.38 -9.51
C VAL A 129 -2.48 3.79 -8.93
N GLN A 130 -3.58 4.04 -8.22
CA GLN A 130 -3.87 5.34 -7.61
C GLN A 130 -3.53 5.33 -6.12
N GLY A 131 -2.97 6.43 -5.67
CA GLY A 131 -2.63 6.66 -4.27
C GLY A 131 -2.48 8.13 -3.95
N LYS A 132 -2.24 8.44 -2.69
CA LYS A 132 -1.98 9.79 -2.21
C LYS A 132 -0.50 9.96 -1.98
N ALA A 133 0.09 11.02 -2.54
CA ALA A 133 1.47 11.35 -2.24
C ALA A 133 1.60 11.73 -0.76
N ILE A 134 2.69 11.30 -0.12
CA ILE A 134 3.02 11.66 1.26
C ILE A 134 3.99 12.83 1.24
N ASP A 135 3.69 13.87 1.98
CA ASP A 135 4.62 14.97 2.19
C ASP A 135 5.81 14.47 3.03
N PRO A 136 7.04 14.54 2.51
CA PRO A 136 8.22 14.03 3.20
C PRO A 136 8.53 14.76 4.51
N ILE A 137 8.02 15.99 4.68
CA ILE A 137 8.27 16.80 5.88
C ILE A 137 7.26 16.48 7.00
N SER A 138 5.97 16.46 6.64
CA SER A 138 4.89 16.21 7.63
C SER A 138 4.58 14.74 7.83
N GLY A 139 5.01 13.85 6.92
CA GLY A 139 4.68 12.43 6.93
C GLY A 139 3.20 12.13 6.69
N THR A 140 2.42 13.13 6.27
CA THR A 140 0.97 12.99 6.10
C THR A 140 0.60 12.86 4.61
N PRO A 141 -0.38 12.01 4.26
CA PRO A 141 -0.81 11.88 2.88
C PRO A 141 -1.53 13.16 2.42
N THR A 142 -1.25 13.60 1.21
CA THR A 142 -1.96 14.69 0.55
C THR A 142 -3.40 14.29 0.25
N GLY A 143 -4.33 15.27 0.25
CA GLY A 143 -5.77 14.97 0.12
C GLY A 143 -6.24 14.49 -1.26
N VAL A 144 -5.39 14.46 -2.27
CA VAL A 144 -5.75 14.17 -3.67
C VAL A 144 -5.16 12.84 -4.12
N ASP A 145 -5.98 12.00 -4.76
CA ASP A 145 -5.53 10.76 -5.38
C ASP A 145 -4.77 11.09 -6.68
N THR A 146 -3.59 10.51 -6.84
CA THR A 146 -2.70 10.69 -7.99
C THR A 146 -2.14 9.36 -8.46
N ASP A 147 -1.60 9.33 -9.68
CA ASP A 147 -0.85 8.17 -10.16
C ASP A 147 0.39 7.97 -9.25
N ILE A 148 0.62 6.73 -8.82
CA ILE A 148 1.81 6.39 -8.02
C ILE A 148 3.02 6.32 -8.94
N VAL A 149 4.00 7.20 -8.70
CA VAL A 149 5.24 7.30 -9.49
C VAL A 149 6.45 7.15 -8.56
N LEU A 150 7.16 6.06 -8.69
CA LEU A 150 8.35 5.75 -7.91
C LEU A 150 9.63 6.00 -8.74
N SER A 151 9.57 6.97 -9.66
CA SER A 151 10.63 7.25 -10.65
C SER A 151 11.82 8.01 -10.10
N GLN A 152 11.80 8.44 -8.84
CA GLN A 152 12.96 9.06 -8.20
C GLN A 152 13.99 7.98 -7.86
N ASN A 153 14.82 7.66 -8.84
CA ASN A 153 15.94 6.73 -8.65
C ASN A 153 16.95 7.23 -7.59
N TYR A 154 16.88 8.52 -7.25
CA TYR A 154 17.74 9.15 -6.23
C TYR A 154 16.89 9.88 -5.20
N SER A 155 17.21 9.67 -3.90
CA SER A 155 16.73 10.58 -2.86
C SER A 155 17.48 11.91 -2.97
N ALA A 156 16.79 13.02 -2.80
CA ALA A 156 17.46 14.31 -2.70
C ALA A 156 18.40 14.30 -1.49
N PRO A 157 19.61 14.87 -1.61
CA PRO A 157 20.50 15.03 -0.46
C PRO A 157 19.90 16.01 0.55
N GLN A 158 20.28 15.86 1.79
CA GLN A 158 19.94 16.79 2.86
C GLN A 158 21.21 17.32 3.50
N ALA A 159 21.36 18.65 3.50
CA ALA A 159 22.46 19.28 4.22
C ALA A 159 22.33 19.03 5.72
N SER A 160 23.48 18.88 6.39
CA SER A 160 23.51 18.76 7.84
C SER A 160 23.06 20.06 8.48
N THR A 161 22.08 19.96 9.41
CA THR A 161 21.59 21.09 10.19
C THR A 161 21.88 20.93 11.68
N ALA A 162 22.02 19.70 12.14
CA ALA A 162 22.34 19.39 13.54
C ALA A 162 23.49 18.39 13.62
N VAL A 163 24.40 18.63 14.55
CA VAL A 163 25.53 17.76 14.89
C VAL A 163 25.53 17.54 16.39
N ASP A 164 25.48 16.31 16.84
CA ASP A 164 25.62 15.93 18.23
C ASP A 164 26.98 15.27 18.46
N MET A 165 27.75 15.77 19.44
CA MET A 165 29.02 15.19 19.82
C MET A 165 29.13 15.12 21.34
N VAL A 166 29.29 13.93 21.89
CA VAL A 166 29.51 13.73 23.33
C VAL A 166 30.86 13.11 23.56
N MET A 167 31.62 13.68 24.47
CA MET A 167 32.99 13.26 24.76
C MET A 167 33.29 13.29 26.26
N ASN A 168 34.36 12.64 26.64
CA ASN A 168 35.04 12.90 27.91
C ASN A 168 36.30 13.72 27.62
N LEU A 169 36.50 14.80 28.32
CA LEU A 169 37.74 15.61 28.30
C LEU A 169 38.54 15.30 29.58
N ASP A 170 39.85 15.10 29.45
CA ASP A 170 40.70 14.73 30.59
C ASP A 170 40.83 15.85 31.60
N ALA A 171 40.36 15.59 32.82
CA ALA A 171 40.51 16.55 33.94
C ALA A 171 41.95 16.81 34.35
N ASN A 172 42.89 15.92 33.98
CA ASN A 172 44.33 16.09 34.30
C ASN A 172 45.12 16.74 33.14
N ALA A 173 44.44 17.12 32.02
CA ALA A 173 45.06 17.77 30.91
C ALA A 173 45.76 19.10 31.36
N ALA A 174 46.96 19.34 30.85
CA ALA A 174 47.62 20.59 31.10
C ALA A 174 46.97 21.75 30.32
N VAL A 175 47.15 22.99 30.84
CA VAL A 175 46.67 24.19 30.14
C VAL A 175 47.43 24.27 28.79
N GLY A 176 46.67 24.36 27.68
CA GLY A 176 47.17 24.32 26.32
C GLY A 176 47.09 22.95 25.66
N ASP A 177 46.73 21.87 26.37
CA ASP A 177 46.49 20.56 25.76
C ASP A 177 45.26 20.61 24.83
N VAL A 178 45.34 19.89 23.73
CA VAL A 178 44.38 19.91 22.64
C VAL A 178 43.79 18.54 22.43
N TYR A 179 42.46 18.48 22.29
CA TYR A 179 41.75 17.30 21.83
C TYR A 179 40.98 17.60 20.53
N ASN A 180 41.16 16.76 19.50
CA ASN A 180 40.50 16.91 18.21
C ASN A 180 39.47 15.81 18.00
N SER A 181 38.30 16.18 17.46
CA SER A 181 37.27 15.25 17.08
C SER A 181 36.65 15.66 15.74
N ALA A 182 36.62 14.73 14.79
CA ALA A 182 36.13 14.95 13.45
C ALA A 182 34.78 14.30 13.22
N ILE A 183 33.94 14.97 12.46
CA ILE A 183 32.67 14.42 11.97
C ILE A 183 32.43 14.83 10.54
N THR A 184 31.77 13.98 9.76
CA THR A 184 31.37 14.31 8.40
C THR A 184 30.04 15.07 8.41
N VAL A 185 29.96 16.14 7.62
CA VAL A 185 28.73 16.91 7.36
C VAL A 185 28.48 16.98 5.85
N TYR A 186 27.24 17.21 5.46
CA TYR A 186 26.81 17.23 4.06
C TYR A 186 26.34 18.64 3.66
N ASP A 187 26.64 19.04 2.43
CA ASP A 187 26.11 20.27 1.83
C ASP A 187 24.75 20.03 1.15
N ASN A 188 24.12 21.09 0.63
CA ASN A 188 22.86 21.01 -0.10
C ASN A 188 22.90 20.17 -1.40
N LEU A 189 24.10 19.90 -1.92
CA LEU A 189 24.31 19.04 -3.09
C LEU A 189 24.66 17.60 -2.72
N GLY A 190 24.85 17.32 -1.40
CA GLY A 190 25.25 16.02 -0.89
C GLY A 190 26.74 15.75 -0.94
N ASN A 191 27.59 16.78 -1.16
CA ASN A 191 29.00 16.61 -1.02
C ASN A 191 29.38 16.44 0.45
N VAL A 192 30.39 15.63 0.67
CA VAL A 192 30.93 15.32 2.01
C VAL A 192 31.98 16.34 2.39
N HIS A 193 31.83 16.96 3.55
CA HIS A 193 32.81 17.84 4.17
C HIS A 193 33.23 17.28 5.52
N THR A 194 34.48 17.52 5.93
CA THR A 194 34.96 17.10 7.25
C THR A 194 35.01 18.31 8.18
N LEU A 195 34.16 18.23 9.23
CA LEU A 195 34.16 19.20 10.33
C LEU A 195 35.05 18.69 11.44
N ASP A 196 36.23 19.32 11.62
CA ASP A 196 37.20 19.02 12.68
C ASP A 196 37.00 20.02 13.82
N MET A 197 36.54 19.54 14.98
CA MET A 197 36.38 20.34 16.18
C MET A 197 37.59 20.16 17.10
N THR A 198 38.17 21.26 17.50
CA THR A 198 39.35 21.33 18.36
C THR A 198 38.97 21.90 19.71
N TYR A 199 39.21 21.13 20.75
CA TYR A 199 38.96 21.49 22.15
C TYR A 199 40.28 21.74 22.84
N THR A 200 40.54 22.98 23.31
CA THR A 200 41.78 23.37 23.94
C THR A 200 41.54 23.69 25.44
N ASN A 201 42.30 23.07 26.34
CA ASN A 201 42.21 23.38 27.76
C ASN A 201 42.76 24.79 28.02
N ALA A 202 41.85 25.73 28.31
CA ALA A 202 42.24 27.14 28.58
C ALA A 202 42.60 27.36 30.04
N ASN A 203 41.89 26.71 30.97
CA ASN A 203 42.09 26.78 32.42
C ASN A 203 41.56 25.54 33.10
N ALA A 204 41.80 25.37 34.41
CA ALA A 204 41.13 24.30 35.17
C ALA A 204 39.64 24.41 34.97
N ASN A 205 39.03 23.33 34.49
CA ASN A 205 37.59 23.16 34.20
C ASN A 205 37.02 24.05 33.07
N THR A 206 37.86 24.65 32.20
CA THR A 206 37.39 25.44 31.06
C THR A 206 38.08 25.01 29.79
N TRP A 207 37.30 24.68 28.74
CA TRP A 207 37.81 24.31 27.45
C TRP A 207 37.25 25.25 26.37
N THR A 208 38.14 25.78 25.53
CA THR A 208 37.73 26.60 24.40
C THR A 208 37.54 25.70 23.17
N VAL A 209 36.52 26.05 22.36
CA VAL A 209 36.17 25.32 21.14
C VAL A 209 36.54 26.15 19.92
N SER A 210 37.26 25.53 19.01
CA SER A 210 37.56 26.07 17.69
C SER A 210 37.31 24.97 16.63
N GLY A 211 37.23 25.31 15.34
CA GLY A 211 36.92 24.32 14.34
C GLY A 211 37.51 24.65 12.99
N THR A 212 37.75 23.61 12.18
CA THR A 212 38.07 23.73 10.78
C THR A 212 37.13 22.90 9.92
N LEU A 213 36.79 23.40 8.74
CA LEU A 213 36.04 22.66 7.71
C LEU A 213 36.98 22.41 6.53
N ASP A 214 37.21 21.13 6.22
CA ASP A 214 38.17 20.71 5.16
C ASP A 214 39.52 21.36 5.32
N GLY A 215 39.96 21.59 6.57
CA GLY A 215 41.23 22.24 6.90
C GLY A 215 41.23 23.77 6.83
N VAL A 216 40.09 24.40 6.54
CA VAL A 216 39.91 25.87 6.60
C VAL A 216 39.37 26.26 7.95
N ASP A 217 39.99 27.25 8.59
CA ASP A 217 39.58 27.73 9.91
C ASP A 217 38.21 28.44 9.85
N ILE A 218 37.25 27.94 10.64
CA ILE A 218 35.90 28.46 10.80
C ILE A 218 35.63 28.93 12.22
N SER A 219 36.65 29.06 13.05
CA SER A 219 36.48 29.42 14.48
C SER A 219 35.74 30.75 14.69
N ALA A 220 35.88 31.69 13.74
CA ALA A 220 35.16 32.97 13.76
C ALA A 220 33.65 32.83 13.49
N ASN A 221 33.20 31.70 12.91
CA ASN A 221 31.81 31.41 12.56
C ASN A 221 31.09 30.63 13.66
N ILE A 222 31.78 30.29 14.75
CA ILE A 222 31.23 29.52 15.87
C ILE A 222 30.67 30.51 16.91
N THR A 223 29.39 30.44 17.18
CA THR A 223 28.70 31.28 18.17
C THR A 223 28.14 30.39 19.30
N ASP A 224 28.52 30.70 20.54
CA ASP A 224 27.98 30.01 21.72
C ASP A 224 26.52 30.43 21.97
N GLN A 225 25.61 29.47 22.03
CA GLN A 225 24.21 29.64 22.40
C GLN A 225 23.95 29.20 23.87
N GLY A 226 24.93 28.62 24.53
CA GLY A 226 24.79 28.04 25.89
C GLY A 226 25.02 28.96 27.06
N GLY A 227 25.34 30.29 26.82
CA GLY A 227 25.45 31.32 27.86
C GLY A 227 26.78 31.37 28.60
N GLY A 228 27.86 30.76 28.08
CA GLY A 228 29.25 30.98 28.45
C GLY A 228 29.86 32.15 27.70
N GLY A 229 31.13 32.42 27.84
CA GLY A 229 31.88 33.35 26.95
C GLY A 229 31.94 32.77 25.52
N PRO A 230 32.53 33.46 24.57
CA PRO A 230 32.65 32.97 23.19
C PRO A 230 33.39 31.62 23.18
N SER A 231 32.64 30.56 22.86
CA SER A 231 33.09 29.18 22.62
C SER A 231 33.67 28.43 23.85
N ASP A 232 33.32 28.79 25.09
CA ASP A 232 33.87 28.12 26.27
C ASP A 232 32.93 27.06 26.85
N MET A 233 33.45 25.85 27.06
CA MET A 233 32.79 24.77 27.83
C MET A 233 33.30 24.83 29.28
N VAL A 234 32.40 25.02 30.26
CA VAL A 234 32.75 25.12 31.68
C VAL A 234 32.18 23.92 32.45
N PHE A 235 33.03 23.32 33.25
CA PHE A 235 32.71 22.14 34.06
C PHE A 235 32.74 22.49 35.56
N ASP A 236 31.94 21.77 36.36
CA ASP A 236 32.00 21.81 37.81
C ASP A 236 33.11 20.91 38.37
N THR A 237 33.26 20.92 39.68
CA THR A 237 34.23 20.08 40.41
C THR A 237 33.91 18.58 40.34
N ASN A 238 32.70 18.20 39.89
CA ASN A 238 32.27 16.81 39.68
C ASN A 238 32.46 16.35 38.24
N GLY A 239 32.99 17.25 37.37
CA GLY A 239 33.20 16.98 35.96
C GLY A 239 31.95 17.03 35.10
N THR A 240 30.86 17.65 35.62
CA THR A 240 29.64 17.89 34.83
C THR A 240 29.68 19.27 34.19
N MET A 241 29.18 19.38 32.95
CA MET A 241 29.15 20.63 32.21
C MET A 241 28.09 21.58 32.81
N THR A 242 28.47 22.81 33.13
CA THR A 242 27.59 23.85 33.69
C THR A 242 27.23 24.92 32.66
N SER A 243 28.13 25.25 31.74
CA SER A 243 27.92 26.28 30.71
C SER A 243 28.59 25.91 29.41
N GLY A 244 28.18 26.49 28.29
CA GLY A 244 28.66 26.19 26.96
C GLY A 244 28.03 24.90 26.36
N GLY A 245 28.57 24.40 25.29
CA GLY A 245 28.20 23.12 24.67
C GLY A 245 27.01 23.15 23.71
N LEU A 246 26.51 24.33 23.41
CA LEU A 246 25.55 24.58 22.31
C LEU A 246 26.13 25.68 21.43
N TYR A 247 26.45 25.30 20.19
CA TYR A 247 27.11 26.21 19.23
C TYR A 247 26.32 26.28 17.95
N ALA A 248 26.11 27.49 17.42
CA ALA A 248 25.71 27.67 16.03
C ALA A 248 26.94 27.96 15.19
N ILE A 249 27.12 27.19 14.15
CA ILE A 249 28.23 27.31 13.22
C ILE A 249 27.68 27.76 11.88
N ASP A 250 28.04 28.96 11.43
CA ASP A 250 27.64 29.48 10.12
C ASP A 250 28.55 28.92 9.01
N LEU A 251 28.04 27.96 8.26
CA LEU A 251 28.70 27.34 7.13
C LEU A 251 28.06 27.71 5.79
N SER A 252 27.31 28.84 5.74
CA SER A 252 26.62 29.30 4.54
C SER A 252 27.55 29.50 3.34
N ALA A 253 28.82 29.87 3.57
CA ALA A 253 29.85 30.00 2.53
C ALA A 253 30.15 28.68 1.82
N TYR A 254 29.84 27.55 2.40
CA TYR A 254 30.07 26.20 1.89
C TYR A 254 28.78 25.51 1.42
N ASN A 255 27.67 26.23 1.24
CA ASN A 255 26.36 25.70 0.89
C ASN A 255 25.77 24.70 1.90
N ILE A 256 26.22 24.71 3.16
CA ILE A 256 25.71 23.85 4.22
C ILE A 256 24.62 24.59 5.00
N GLY A 257 24.79 25.89 5.22
CA GLY A 257 23.90 26.71 6.05
C GLY A 257 24.38 26.77 7.50
N ASN A 258 23.46 27.07 8.42
CA ASN A 258 23.75 27.05 9.85
C ASN A 258 23.67 25.62 10.39
N VAL A 259 24.69 25.20 11.12
CA VAL A 259 24.76 23.90 11.79
C VAL A 259 24.75 24.12 13.31
N ASP A 260 23.79 23.51 13.98
CA ASP A 260 23.72 23.52 15.43
C ASP A 260 24.55 22.35 15.99
N LEU A 261 25.68 22.66 16.62
CA LEU A 261 26.51 21.67 17.30
C LEU A 261 26.10 21.59 18.78
N SER A 262 25.65 20.41 19.21
CA SER A 262 25.32 20.14 20.61
C SER A 262 26.29 19.14 21.22
N THR A 263 26.87 19.51 22.34
CA THR A 263 27.71 18.62 23.17
C THR A 263 27.08 18.37 24.55
N ARG A 264 25.84 18.86 24.75
CA ARG A 264 25.08 18.78 25.98
C ARG A 264 23.75 18.09 25.78
N ASN A 265 23.44 17.17 26.69
CA ASN A 265 22.10 16.57 26.79
C ASN A 265 21.56 15.99 25.52
N THR A 266 22.44 15.34 24.76
CA THR A 266 22.11 14.63 23.49
C THR A 266 21.71 13.17 23.76
N ALA A 267 21.34 12.43 22.73
CA ALA A 267 21.03 11.00 22.82
C ALA A 267 22.17 10.17 23.41
N GLY A 268 23.43 10.61 23.23
CA GLY A 268 24.64 9.99 23.81
C GLY A 268 24.95 10.45 25.25
N GLY A 269 24.15 11.32 25.86
CA GLY A 269 24.39 11.93 27.17
C GLY A 269 24.96 13.35 27.08
N SER A 270 25.67 13.80 28.09
CA SER A 270 26.37 15.08 28.09
C SER A 270 27.87 14.88 28.16
N THR A 271 28.62 15.81 27.57
CA THR A 271 30.07 15.85 27.69
C THR A 271 30.49 15.99 29.15
N THR A 272 31.53 15.27 29.53
CA THR A 272 32.04 15.19 30.90
C THR A 272 33.53 15.53 30.91
N GLN A 273 34.03 15.89 32.11
CA GLN A 273 35.45 16.10 32.38
C GLN A 273 35.88 15.22 33.54
N TYR A 274 36.19 13.97 33.23
CA TYR A 274 36.71 13.00 34.22
C TYR A 274 38.20 12.75 34.03
N ALA A 275 38.87 12.27 35.11
CA ALA A 275 40.28 11.90 35.08
C ALA A 275 40.54 10.62 34.27
N ALA A 276 40.23 10.68 33.01
CA ALA A 276 40.44 9.63 32.00
C ALA A 276 40.77 10.28 30.67
N SER A 277 41.52 9.62 29.82
CA SER A 277 41.92 10.13 28.51
C SER A 277 40.74 10.71 27.74
N SER A 278 40.96 11.83 27.05
CA SER A 278 39.95 12.46 26.20
C SER A 278 39.53 11.49 25.09
N VAL A 279 38.21 11.27 24.93
CA VAL A 279 37.64 10.38 23.93
C VAL A 279 36.24 10.86 23.56
N THR A 280 35.91 10.78 22.25
CA THR A 280 34.55 10.99 21.76
C THR A 280 33.76 9.69 21.92
N ASN A 281 32.70 9.74 22.72
CA ASN A 281 31.84 8.60 23.04
C ASN A 281 30.68 8.46 22.04
N TYR A 282 30.21 9.59 21.51
CA TYR A 282 29.08 9.66 20.59
C TYR A 282 29.29 10.80 19.60
N ALA A 283 29.00 10.53 18.34
CA ALA A 283 28.93 11.56 17.31
C ALA A 283 27.82 11.17 16.31
N SER A 284 26.93 12.09 16.01
CA SER A 284 25.87 11.93 15.02
C SER A 284 25.59 13.24 14.31
N GLN A 285 24.98 13.14 13.15
CA GLN A 285 24.53 14.28 12.36
C GLN A 285 23.30 13.86 11.55
N ASP A 286 22.51 14.80 11.05
CA ASP A 286 21.21 14.61 10.42
C ASP A 286 21.22 14.70 8.89
N GLY A 287 22.33 15.11 8.28
CA GLY A 287 22.48 15.22 6.84
C GLY A 287 22.80 13.89 6.14
N TYR A 288 22.56 13.83 4.86
CA TYR A 288 22.93 12.67 4.04
C TYR A 288 23.14 13.07 2.57
N GLY A 289 23.99 12.30 1.89
CA GLY A 289 24.19 12.42 0.46
C GLY A 289 23.05 11.79 -0.36
N PRO A 290 23.06 11.95 -1.69
CA PRO A 290 22.07 11.32 -2.56
C PRO A 290 22.18 9.80 -2.47
N GLY A 291 21.02 9.11 -2.33
CA GLY A 291 20.93 7.66 -2.35
C GLY A 291 20.11 7.18 -3.53
N PHE A 292 20.43 6.06 -4.15
CA PHE A 292 19.56 5.42 -5.15
C PHE A 292 18.61 4.43 -4.49
N LEU A 293 17.43 4.27 -5.11
CA LEU A 293 16.39 3.36 -4.61
C LEU A 293 16.87 1.91 -4.76
N GLU A 294 16.97 1.18 -3.65
CA GLU A 294 17.35 -0.23 -3.62
C GLU A 294 16.14 -1.16 -3.57
N ARG A 295 15.16 -0.80 -2.76
CA ARG A 295 13.99 -1.64 -2.51
C ARG A 295 12.77 -0.80 -2.15
N ILE A 296 11.59 -1.32 -2.47
CA ILE A 296 10.30 -0.76 -2.09
C ILE A 296 9.67 -1.72 -1.07
N SER A 297 8.96 -1.18 -0.10
CA SER A 297 8.12 -1.97 0.80
C SER A 297 6.77 -1.29 0.98
N ILE A 298 5.74 -2.08 1.17
CA ILE A 298 4.37 -1.61 1.41
C ILE A 298 3.97 -2.12 2.78
N ASP A 299 3.41 -1.26 3.61
CA ASP A 299 2.95 -1.65 4.95
C ASP A 299 1.45 -2.01 4.99
N THR A 300 0.95 -2.37 6.17
CA THR A 300 -0.46 -2.75 6.36
C THR A 300 -1.44 -1.58 6.22
N GLU A 301 -0.96 -0.36 6.27
CA GLU A 301 -1.71 0.88 6.06
C GLU A 301 -1.63 1.35 4.60
N GLY A 302 -0.97 0.55 3.76
CA GLY A 302 -0.81 0.82 2.33
C GLY A 302 0.22 1.91 2.03
N VAL A 303 1.09 2.25 2.98
CA VAL A 303 2.17 3.20 2.76
C VAL A 303 3.29 2.54 1.97
N ILE A 304 3.61 3.12 0.84
CA ILE A 304 4.71 2.71 -0.04
C ILE A 304 5.96 3.47 0.37
N THR A 305 6.94 2.72 0.85
CA THR A 305 8.19 3.26 1.39
C THR A 305 9.37 2.83 0.53
N GLY A 306 10.18 3.80 0.11
CA GLY A 306 11.44 3.55 -0.59
C GLY A 306 12.60 3.39 0.39
N HIS A 307 13.39 2.34 0.22
CA HIS A 307 14.66 2.13 0.93
C HIS A 307 15.81 2.52 0.02
N TYR A 308 16.65 3.43 0.48
CA TYR A 308 17.73 4.02 -0.31
C TYR A 308 19.11 3.58 0.16
N SER A 309 20.08 3.58 -0.75
CA SER A 309 21.47 3.17 -0.49
C SER A 309 22.21 4.03 0.54
N ASN A 310 21.67 5.23 0.83
CA ASN A 310 22.17 6.10 1.90
C ASN A 310 21.58 5.75 3.29
N GLY A 311 20.83 4.63 3.40
CA GLY A 311 20.19 4.18 4.64
C GLY A 311 18.88 4.89 4.95
N GLN A 312 18.43 5.82 4.10
CA GLN A 312 17.16 6.53 4.31
C GLN A 312 15.97 5.65 3.93
N ILE A 313 14.92 5.77 4.72
CA ILE A 313 13.64 5.09 4.53
C ILE A 313 12.58 6.18 4.39
N ILE A 314 12.12 6.41 3.16
CA ILE A 314 11.26 7.56 2.85
C ILE A 314 9.88 7.06 2.40
N PRO A 315 8.79 7.36 3.14
CA PRO A 315 7.44 7.12 2.66
C PRO A 315 7.12 8.07 1.51
N GLN A 316 6.64 7.52 0.39
CA GLN A 316 6.38 8.29 -0.81
C GLN A 316 4.89 8.43 -1.12
N TYR A 317 4.16 7.32 -1.06
CA TYR A 317 2.74 7.27 -1.39
C TYR A 317 1.98 6.39 -0.40
N GLN A 318 0.68 6.62 -0.31
CA GLN A 318 -0.25 5.72 0.36
C GLN A 318 -1.29 5.25 -0.64
N LEU A 319 -1.49 3.93 -0.74
CA LEU A 319 -2.51 3.32 -1.60
C LEU A 319 -3.90 3.83 -1.23
N THR A 320 -4.72 4.12 -2.26
CA THR A 320 -6.12 4.44 -2.07
C THR A 320 -6.98 3.21 -2.31
N LEU A 321 -7.86 2.90 -1.37
CA LEU A 321 -8.90 1.90 -1.52
C LEU A 321 -10.25 2.55 -1.78
N ALA A 322 -11.09 1.86 -2.56
CA ALA A 322 -12.47 2.25 -2.79
C ALA A 322 -13.43 1.22 -2.21
N ARG A 323 -14.57 1.65 -1.68
CA ARG A 323 -15.68 0.80 -1.24
C ARG A 323 -16.97 1.24 -1.90
N PHE A 324 -17.81 0.28 -2.27
CA PHE A 324 -19.13 0.50 -2.82
C PHE A 324 -20.22 0.04 -1.84
N ASN A 325 -21.36 0.72 -1.85
CA ASN A 325 -22.51 0.32 -1.04
C ASN A 325 -23.14 -0.97 -1.56
N ALA A 326 -23.18 -1.14 -2.88
CA ALA A 326 -23.71 -2.33 -3.55
C ALA A 326 -22.68 -2.93 -4.52
N PRO A 327 -21.63 -3.62 -4.03
CA PRO A 327 -20.56 -4.14 -4.88
C PRO A 327 -21.03 -5.19 -5.90
N GLY A 328 -22.15 -5.90 -5.62
CA GLY A 328 -22.74 -6.85 -6.55
C GLY A 328 -23.34 -6.22 -7.83
N LYS A 329 -23.46 -4.89 -7.87
CA LYS A 329 -23.98 -4.14 -9.03
C LYS A 329 -22.86 -3.46 -9.85
N LEU A 330 -21.61 -3.73 -9.52
CA LEU A 330 -20.47 -3.28 -10.34
C LEU A 330 -20.49 -3.99 -11.70
N HIS A 331 -20.15 -3.26 -12.74
CA HIS A 331 -20.00 -3.84 -14.09
C HIS A 331 -18.61 -4.48 -14.23
N ARG A 332 -18.56 -5.70 -14.78
CA ARG A 332 -17.30 -6.38 -15.10
C ARG A 332 -16.83 -5.97 -16.50
N GLU A 333 -15.64 -5.38 -16.58
CA GLU A 333 -15.01 -4.99 -17.85
C GLU A 333 -14.12 -6.10 -18.42
N GLY A 334 -13.91 -7.18 -17.68
CA GLY A 334 -12.88 -8.18 -17.96
C GLY A 334 -11.55 -7.85 -17.28
N SER A 335 -10.55 -8.72 -17.42
CA SER A 335 -9.19 -8.50 -16.86
C SER A 335 -9.19 -8.20 -15.35
N ASN A 336 -10.14 -8.75 -14.59
CA ASN A 336 -10.36 -8.50 -13.17
C ASN A 336 -10.66 -7.03 -12.82
N LEU A 337 -11.12 -6.25 -13.80
CA LEU A 337 -11.50 -4.85 -13.65
C LEU A 337 -13.01 -4.71 -13.51
N TYR A 338 -13.40 -3.81 -12.63
CA TYR A 338 -14.79 -3.44 -12.36
C TYR A 338 -14.97 -1.95 -12.57
N ASN A 339 -16.14 -1.59 -13.12
CA ASN A 339 -16.53 -0.20 -13.32
C ASN A 339 -17.75 0.11 -12.45
N GLU A 340 -17.86 1.37 -12.02
CA GLU A 340 -19.02 1.85 -11.25
C GLU A 340 -20.26 1.91 -12.13
N THR A 341 -21.42 1.69 -11.51
CA THR A 341 -22.72 1.86 -12.13
C THR A 341 -23.60 2.75 -11.26
N GLN A 342 -24.70 3.26 -11.79
CA GLN A 342 -25.66 4.01 -10.97
C GLN A 342 -26.17 3.17 -9.77
N ASP A 343 -26.34 1.87 -9.95
CA ASP A 343 -26.87 0.97 -8.92
C ASP A 343 -25.82 0.57 -7.88
N SER A 344 -24.53 0.58 -8.24
CA SER A 344 -23.43 0.34 -7.28
C SER A 344 -23.23 1.52 -6.32
N GLY A 345 -23.64 2.71 -6.74
CA GLY A 345 -23.36 3.97 -6.07
C GLY A 345 -21.94 4.48 -6.34
N VAL A 346 -21.68 5.71 -5.92
CA VAL A 346 -20.35 6.34 -6.03
C VAL A 346 -19.33 5.66 -5.12
N PRO A 347 -18.06 5.54 -5.55
CA PRO A 347 -16.99 4.97 -4.75
C PRO A 347 -16.71 5.84 -3.51
N LEU A 348 -16.60 5.20 -2.37
CA LEU A 348 -16.13 5.82 -1.14
C LEU A 348 -14.63 5.50 -1.02
N THR A 349 -13.80 6.45 -1.43
CA THR A 349 -12.33 6.30 -1.40
C THR A 349 -11.77 6.67 -0.02
N GLY A 350 -10.68 6.02 0.36
CA GLY A 350 -10.01 6.28 1.63
C GLY A 350 -8.71 5.51 1.79
N SER A 351 -8.01 5.81 2.87
CA SER A 351 -6.81 5.07 3.26
C SER A 351 -7.16 3.69 3.81
N PRO A 352 -6.34 2.67 3.57
CA PRO A 352 -6.54 1.33 4.13
C PRO A 352 -6.73 1.35 5.65
N GLY A 353 -7.61 0.48 6.16
CA GLY A 353 -7.92 0.38 7.59
C GLY A 353 -8.82 1.48 8.15
N THR A 354 -9.26 2.45 7.34
CA THR A 354 -10.17 3.54 7.74
C THR A 354 -11.57 3.35 7.17
N ASN A 355 -12.60 3.95 7.78
CA ASN A 355 -13.99 3.99 7.27
C ASN A 355 -14.56 2.62 6.85
N GLY A 356 -14.13 1.53 7.49
CA GLY A 356 -14.57 0.17 7.17
C GLY A 356 -13.92 -0.40 5.90
N LEU A 357 -12.86 0.22 5.38
CA LEU A 357 -11.97 -0.34 4.38
C LEU A 357 -11.06 -1.39 4.99
N GLY A 358 -10.71 -2.42 4.22
CA GLY A 358 -9.75 -3.45 4.60
C GLY A 358 -8.35 -2.89 4.80
N LYS A 359 -7.47 -3.71 5.39
CA LYS A 359 -6.04 -3.43 5.47
C LYS A 359 -5.30 -4.05 4.29
N ILE A 360 -4.13 -3.54 3.99
CA ILE A 360 -3.24 -4.14 3.01
C ILE A 360 -2.45 -5.28 3.66
N SER A 361 -2.31 -6.38 2.93
CA SER A 361 -1.34 -7.44 3.19
C SER A 361 -0.26 -7.33 2.13
N SER A 362 0.92 -6.91 2.54
CA SER A 362 2.09 -6.78 1.65
C SER A 362 2.65 -8.15 1.28
N ASN A 363 3.35 -8.23 0.15
CA ASN A 363 3.97 -9.45 -0.38
C ASN A 363 2.97 -10.62 -0.43
N ALA A 364 1.73 -10.34 -0.81
CA ALA A 364 0.67 -11.34 -0.88
C ALA A 364 -0.31 -11.04 -2.01
N LEU A 365 -0.90 -12.09 -2.57
CA LEU A 365 -1.95 -12.00 -3.57
C LEU A 365 -3.22 -12.69 -3.06
N GLU A 366 -4.37 -12.13 -3.38
CA GLU A 366 -5.66 -12.75 -3.09
C GLU A 366 -5.97 -13.78 -4.16
N GLN A 367 -6.09 -15.05 -3.78
CA GLN A 367 -6.49 -16.12 -4.68
C GLN A 367 -8.00 -16.08 -4.96
N SER A 368 -8.43 -16.76 -6.03
CA SER A 368 -9.84 -16.96 -6.31
C SER A 368 -10.57 -17.56 -5.10
N ASN A 369 -11.80 -17.13 -4.86
CA ASN A 369 -12.66 -17.71 -3.83
C ASN A 369 -13.52 -18.88 -4.34
N VAL A 370 -13.21 -19.45 -5.49
CA VAL A 370 -13.87 -20.61 -6.10
C VAL A 370 -13.52 -21.88 -5.33
N ASP A 371 -14.50 -22.65 -4.93
CA ASP A 371 -14.34 -24.00 -4.39
C ASP A 371 -14.69 -25.04 -5.48
N LEU A 372 -13.66 -25.75 -5.95
CA LEU A 372 -13.81 -26.79 -7.00
C LEU A 372 -14.82 -27.87 -6.60
N GLY A 373 -14.83 -28.30 -5.33
CA GLY A 373 -15.70 -29.35 -4.89
C GLY A 373 -17.16 -28.96 -5.02
N ASN A 374 -17.51 -27.77 -4.57
CA ASN A 374 -18.84 -27.22 -4.68
C ASN A 374 -19.25 -26.97 -6.13
N GLU A 375 -18.36 -26.42 -6.96
CA GLU A 375 -18.65 -26.14 -8.37
C GLU A 375 -18.86 -27.45 -9.18
N PHE A 376 -18.09 -28.50 -8.91
CA PHE A 376 -18.36 -29.81 -9.52
C PHE A 376 -19.70 -30.41 -9.11
N VAL A 377 -20.10 -30.25 -7.86
CA VAL A 377 -21.44 -30.69 -7.41
C VAL A 377 -22.54 -29.90 -8.14
N HIS A 378 -22.40 -28.57 -8.25
CA HIS A 378 -23.31 -27.74 -9.02
C HIS A 378 -23.37 -28.14 -10.49
N MET A 379 -22.23 -28.40 -11.11
CA MET A 379 -22.15 -28.86 -12.49
C MET A 379 -22.92 -30.17 -12.69
N ILE A 380 -22.72 -31.17 -11.81
CA ILE A 380 -23.43 -32.47 -11.90
C ILE A 380 -24.94 -32.26 -11.73
N LEU A 381 -25.36 -31.43 -10.78
CA LEU A 381 -26.77 -31.12 -10.55
C LEU A 381 -27.41 -30.46 -11.79
N TYR A 382 -26.74 -29.46 -12.37
CA TYR A 382 -27.25 -28.76 -13.57
C TYR A 382 -27.25 -29.65 -14.79
N GLN A 383 -26.24 -30.51 -14.98
CA GLN A 383 -26.24 -31.52 -16.05
C GLN A 383 -27.42 -32.50 -15.92
N ARG A 384 -27.69 -33.01 -14.71
CA ARG A 384 -28.83 -33.91 -14.47
C ARG A 384 -30.18 -33.21 -14.68
N ALA A 385 -30.28 -31.94 -14.23
CA ALA A 385 -31.50 -31.14 -14.42
C ALA A 385 -31.72 -30.84 -15.92
N PHE A 386 -30.67 -30.53 -16.68
CA PHE A 386 -30.71 -30.35 -18.12
C PHE A 386 -31.21 -31.65 -18.84
N GLN A 387 -30.64 -32.81 -18.48
CA GLN A 387 -31.03 -34.10 -19.02
C GLN A 387 -32.49 -34.43 -18.70
N ALA A 388 -32.97 -34.10 -17.45
CA ALA A 388 -34.35 -34.32 -17.06
C ALA A 388 -35.30 -33.47 -17.91
N ASN A 389 -35.03 -32.19 -18.11
CA ASN A 389 -35.82 -31.28 -18.94
C ASN A 389 -35.82 -31.71 -20.43
N SER A 390 -34.67 -32.20 -20.96
CA SER A 390 -34.59 -32.76 -22.29
C SER A 390 -35.50 -34.00 -22.46
N ARG A 391 -35.54 -34.86 -21.42
CA ARG A 391 -36.48 -36.03 -21.44
C ARG A 391 -37.94 -35.61 -21.40
N ILE A 392 -38.31 -34.53 -20.68
CA ILE A 392 -39.69 -33.99 -20.69
C ILE A 392 -40.05 -33.57 -22.10
N ILE A 393 -39.16 -32.90 -22.84
CA ILE A 393 -39.42 -32.50 -24.23
C ILE A 393 -39.63 -33.73 -25.13
N THR A 394 -38.71 -34.71 -25.09
CA THR A 394 -38.81 -35.91 -25.94
C THR A 394 -40.06 -36.76 -25.62
N THR A 395 -40.41 -36.95 -24.35
CA THR A 395 -41.64 -37.67 -23.97
C THR A 395 -42.87 -36.91 -24.36
N THR A 396 -42.89 -35.59 -24.31
CA THR A 396 -44.03 -34.79 -24.77
C THR A 396 -44.18 -34.85 -26.30
N ASP A 397 -43.07 -34.90 -27.02
CA ASP A 397 -43.05 -35.04 -28.49
C ASP A 397 -43.63 -36.41 -28.91
N THR A 398 -43.17 -37.50 -28.28
CA THR A 398 -43.70 -38.86 -28.54
C THR A 398 -45.21 -38.94 -28.21
N MET A 399 -45.67 -38.33 -27.11
CA MET A 399 -47.12 -38.25 -26.78
C MET A 399 -47.91 -37.45 -27.83
N MET A 400 -47.33 -36.42 -28.41
CA MET A 400 -47.98 -35.65 -29.48
C MET A 400 -48.07 -36.47 -30.77
N GLU A 401 -47.03 -37.22 -31.13
CA GLU A 401 -47.03 -38.14 -32.29
C GLU A 401 -48.11 -39.23 -32.13
N GLU A 402 -48.15 -39.89 -30.96
CA GLU A 402 -49.18 -40.90 -30.67
C GLU A 402 -50.60 -40.30 -30.68
N GLY A 403 -50.78 -39.09 -30.13
CA GLY A 403 -52.08 -38.40 -30.16
C GLY A 403 -52.53 -38.01 -31.56
N LEU A 404 -51.58 -37.68 -32.45
CA LEU A 404 -51.87 -37.45 -33.88
C LEU A 404 -52.19 -38.75 -34.64
N ALA A 405 -51.53 -39.87 -34.30
CA ALA A 405 -51.79 -41.18 -34.88
C ALA A 405 -53.19 -41.73 -34.54
N LEU A 406 -53.65 -41.42 -33.32
CA LEU A 406 -55.01 -41.79 -32.88
C LEU A 406 -56.14 -41.01 -33.58
N LYS A 407 -55.84 -39.88 -34.22
CA LYS A 407 -56.79 -39.03 -34.95
C LYS A 407 -56.93 -39.44 -36.44
N ARG A 408 -56.18 -40.43 -36.91
CA ARG A 408 -56.33 -41.08 -38.20
C ARG A 408 -57.16 -42.32 -38.03
#